data_06472ee6770c4ade89f7d768fd8389c3
#
_entry.id   06472ee6770c4ade89f7d768fd8389c3
#
_cell.length_a   1.000
_cell.length_b   1.000
_cell.length_c   1.000
_cell.angle_alpha   90.00
_cell.angle_beta   90.00
_cell.angle_gamma   90.00
#
_symmetry.space_group_name_H-M   'P 1'
#
loop_
_entity.id
_entity.type
_entity.pdbx_description
1 polymer ?
#
loop_
_entity_poly.entity_id
_entity_poly.type
_entity_poly.pdbx_seq_one_letter_code
_entity_poly.pdbx_strand_id
1 'polypeptide(L)'
;MKNKVTTIFLSDLNPFSKSIEEWASNKALTIERIESKSQDIDELVDGVVVFHENHNISKEIEELQGLLDNSNRPGHRIDINGTLAATKSNFEMWLERNKPSKLLFLGSDELPKNENLERFLSNLM
;
A
#
# COMPACT_ATOMS: atom_id res chain seq x y z
N MET A 1 -7.25 8.94 2.96
CA MET A 1 -5.92 9.26 3.53
C MET A 1 -5.77 10.75 3.78
N LYS A 2 -6.58 11.25 4.65
CA LYS A 2 -6.55 12.68 4.97
C LYS A 2 -5.51 13.03 6.04
N ASN A 3 -4.79 12.02 6.53
CA ASN A 3 -3.90 12.20 7.66
C ASN A 3 -2.54 12.72 7.23
N LYS A 4 -1.51 12.21 7.84
CA LYS A 4 -0.15 12.69 7.64
C LYS A 4 0.58 12.02 6.48
N VAL A 5 -0.11 11.20 5.70
CA VAL A 5 0.52 10.55 4.55
C VAL A 5 0.84 11.59 3.48
N THR A 6 2.11 11.75 3.18
CA THR A 6 2.59 12.69 2.17
C THR A 6 3.22 12.01 0.98
N THR A 7 3.78 10.84 1.18
CA THR A 7 4.54 10.12 0.16
C THR A 7 4.13 8.67 0.10
N ILE A 8 3.93 8.18 -1.12
CA ILE A 8 3.69 6.77 -1.37
C ILE A 8 4.85 6.24 -2.19
N PHE A 9 5.48 5.20 -1.65
CA PHE A 9 6.57 4.50 -2.33
C PHE A 9 5.99 3.32 -3.07
N LEU A 10 6.42 3.14 -4.30
CA LEU A 10 6.03 2.02 -5.15
C LEU A 10 7.28 1.24 -5.52
N SER A 11 7.20 -0.09 -5.45
CA SER A 11 8.28 -0.93 -5.89
C SER A 11 8.31 -0.95 -7.42
N ASP A 12 8.88 -1.94 -8.02
CA ASP A 12 9.10 -2.01 -9.48
C ASP A 12 7.87 -1.62 -10.31
N LEU A 13 8.13 -1.18 -11.53
CA LEU A 13 7.08 -0.75 -12.46
C LEU A 13 6.25 -1.94 -12.92
N ASN A 14 5.08 -2.12 -12.33
CA ASN A 14 4.14 -3.18 -12.67
C ASN A 14 2.72 -2.59 -12.78
N PRO A 15 1.74 -3.37 -13.27
CA PRO A 15 0.37 -2.85 -13.42
C PRO A 15 -0.23 -2.30 -12.13
N PHE A 16 0.04 -2.91 -10.98
CA PHE A 16 -0.44 -2.41 -9.71
C PHE A 16 0.13 -1.03 -9.41
N SER A 17 1.44 -0.87 -9.55
CA SER A 17 2.11 0.41 -9.29
C SER A 17 1.58 1.50 -10.22
N LYS A 18 1.31 1.18 -11.48
CA LYS A 18 0.71 2.13 -12.41
C LYS A 18 -0.67 2.58 -11.96
N SER A 19 -1.49 1.64 -11.47
CA SER A 19 -2.83 1.99 -10.98
C SER A 19 -2.78 2.94 -9.80
N ILE A 20 -1.86 2.71 -8.87
CA ILE A 20 -1.68 3.60 -7.72
C ILE A 20 -1.20 4.98 -8.19
N GLU A 21 -0.24 5.00 -9.11
CA GLU A 21 0.30 6.25 -9.64
C GLU A 21 -0.79 7.08 -10.32
N GLU A 22 -1.64 6.45 -11.14
CA GLU A 22 -2.76 7.11 -11.80
C GLU A 22 -3.76 7.66 -10.78
N TRP A 23 -4.10 6.86 -9.77
CA TRP A 23 -4.99 7.30 -8.71
C TRP A 23 -4.43 8.50 -7.96
N ALA A 24 -3.13 8.49 -7.67
CA ALA A 24 -2.49 9.54 -6.88
C ALA A 24 -2.19 10.81 -7.69
N SER A 25 -2.27 10.76 -9.02
CA SER A 25 -1.87 11.88 -9.89
C SER A 25 -2.64 13.17 -9.61
N ASN A 26 -3.89 13.09 -9.14
CA ASN A 26 -4.72 14.22 -8.82
C ASN A 26 -4.81 14.50 -7.32
N LYS A 27 -3.94 13.87 -6.53
CA LYS A 27 -3.92 14.02 -5.09
C LYS A 27 -2.66 14.78 -4.68
N ALA A 28 -2.68 15.37 -3.50
CA ALA A 28 -1.50 16.06 -2.97
C ALA A 28 -0.53 15.04 -2.36
N LEU A 29 -0.17 14.03 -3.13
CA LEU A 29 0.72 12.95 -2.70
C LEU A 29 1.93 12.88 -3.61
N THR A 30 3.10 12.71 -3.01
CA THR A 30 4.33 12.50 -3.75
C THR A 30 4.48 11.00 -4.01
N ILE A 31 4.80 10.63 -5.25
CA ILE A 31 5.04 9.24 -5.63
C ILE A 31 6.54 9.06 -5.83
N GLU A 32 7.11 8.12 -5.10
CA GLU A 32 8.51 7.75 -5.19
C GLU A 32 8.62 6.29 -5.58
N ARG A 33 9.62 5.95 -6.39
CA ARG A 33 9.86 4.56 -6.78
C ARG A 33 11.12 4.05 -6.09
N ILE A 34 11.04 2.82 -5.59
CA ILE A 34 12.18 2.16 -4.98
C ILE A 34 12.29 0.74 -5.53
N GLU A 35 13.49 0.21 -5.47
CA GLU A 35 13.69 -1.21 -5.79
C GLU A 35 13.30 -2.05 -4.58
N SER A 36 12.53 -3.10 -4.82
CA SER A 36 12.06 -3.97 -3.74
C SER A 36 13.18 -4.67 -2.99
N LYS A 37 14.38 -4.72 -3.59
CA LYS A 37 15.56 -5.33 -2.99
C LYS A 37 16.50 -4.31 -2.36
N SER A 38 16.07 -3.05 -2.26
CA SER A 38 16.88 -2.02 -1.61
C SER A 38 17.12 -2.39 -0.15
N GLN A 39 18.38 -2.29 0.29
CA GLN A 39 18.73 -2.61 1.67
C GLN A 39 18.26 -1.56 2.67
N ASP A 40 17.96 -0.36 2.18
CA ASP A 40 17.60 0.77 3.02
C ASP A 40 16.09 1.05 3.04
N ILE A 41 15.29 0.11 2.57
CA ILE A 41 13.84 0.31 2.43
C ILE A 41 13.19 0.61 3.79
N ASP A 42 13.68 -0.01 4.86
CA ASP A 42 13.16 0.22 6.21
C ASP A 42 13.47 1.62 6.75
N GLU A 43 14.46 2.29 6.17
CA GLU A 43 14.79 3.67 6.52
C GLU A 43 14.00 4.66 5.69
N LEU A 44 13.49 4.24 4.52
CA LEU A 44 12.77 5.12 3.60
C LEU A 44 11.29 5.25 3.93
N VAL A 45 10.69 4.22 4.53
CA VAL A 45 9.25 4.19 4.77
C VAL A 45 8.90 4.03 6.24
N ASP A 46 7.73 4.53 6.61
CA ASP A 46 7.23 4.43 7.98
C ASP A 46 6.33 3.20 8.16
N GLY A 47 5.82 2.66 7.07
CA GLY A 47 4.96 1.49 7.12
C GLY A 47 4.71 0.93 5.73
N VAL A 48 4.03 -0.21 5.67
CA VAL A 48 3.74 -0.89 4.41
C VAL A 48 2.27 -1.28 4.36
N VAL A 49 1.66 -1.10 3.18
CA VAL A 49 0.28 -1.52 2.93
C VAL A 49 0.31 -2.53 1.79
N VAL A 50 -0.20 -3.73 2.06
CA VAL A 50 -0.24 -4.82 1.07
C VAL A 50 -1.68 -5.01 0.61
N PHE A 51 -1.91 -4.78 -0.67
CA PHE A 51 -3.22 -5.02 -1.29
C PHE A 51 -3.26 -6.46 -1.82
N HIS A 52 -4.34 -7.16 -1.59
CA HIS A 52 -4.47 -8.56 -2.02
C HIS A 52 -5.91 -8.92 -2.34
N GLU A 53 -6.07 -10.07 -2.99
CA GLU A 53 -7.35 -10.71 -3.24
C GLU A 53 -7.37 -12.04 -2.49
N ASN A 54 -8.27 -12.20 -1.52
CA ASN A 54 -8.46 -13.47 -0.81
C ASN A 54 -7.17 -14.09 -0.28
N HIS A 55 -6.27 -13.24 0.26
CA HIS A 55 -4.97 -13.64 0.83
C HIS A 55 -3.97 -14.17 -0.22
N ASN A 56 -4.20 -13.90 -1.49
CA ASN A 56 -3.26 -14.25 -2.53
C ASN A 56 -2.11 -13.23 -2.55
N ILE A 57 -1.07 -13.51 -1.78
CA ILE A 57 0.08 -12.63 -1.62
C ILE A 57 1.32 -13.41 -2.05
N SER A 58 2.15 -12.80 -2.91
CA SER A 58 3.37 -13.45 -3.38
C SER A 58 4.37 -13.62 -2.23
N LYS A 59 5.22 -14.61 -2.37
CA LYS A 59 6.26 -14.89 -1.38
C LYS A 59 7.20 -13.69 -1.21
N GLU A 60 7.52 -13.01 -2.31
CA GLU A 60 8.40 -11.85 -2.28
C GLU A 60 7.80 -10.71 -1.44
N ILE A 61 6.49 -10.48 -1.58
CA ILE A 61 5.79 -9.46 -0.78
C ILE A 61 5.77 -9.85 0.69
N GLU A 62 5.51 -11.12 0.99
CA GLU A 62 5.51 -11.60 2.37
C GLU A 62 6.88 -11.44 3.02
N GLU A 63 7.93 -11.74 2.30
CA GLU A 63 9.30 -11.59 2.80
C GLU A 63 9.64 -10.13 3.07
N LEU A 64 9.23 -9.24 2.17
CA LEU A 64 9.47 -7.81 2.35
C LEU A 64 8.70 -7.27 3.54
N GLN A 65 7.44 -7.68 3.69
CA GLN A 65 6.65 -7.28 4.84
C GLN A 65 7.27 -7.76 6.15
N GLY A 66 7.78 -9.01 6.16
CA GLY A 66 8.47 -9.55 7.32
C GLY A 66 9.72 -8.76 7.68
N LEU A 67 10.48 -8.34 6.68
CA LEU A 67 11.66 -7.51 6.90
C LEU A 67 11.28 -6.19 7.57
N LEU A 68 10.22 -5.56 7.10
CA LEU A 68 9.76 -4.29 7.65
C LEU A 68 9.20 -4.45 9.06
N ASP A 69 8.50 -5.55 9.34
CA ASP A 69 8.03 -5.86 10.69
C ASP A 69 9.21 -5.99 11.65
N ASN A 70 10.28 -6.63 11.23
CA ASN A 70 11.47 -6.80 12.06
C ASN A 70 12.18 -5.46 12.33
N SER A 71 11.92 -4.47 11.48
CA SER A 71 12.48 -3.12 11.64
C SER A 71 11.50 -2.18 12.33
N ASN A 72 10.45 -2.70 12.93
CA ASN A 72 9.39 -1.94 13.61
C ASN A 72 8.63 -0.99 12.67
N ARG A 73 8.50 -1.38 11.40
CA ARG A 73 7.67 -0.65 10.44
C ARG A 73 6.32 -1.37 10.34
N PRO A 74 5.24 -0.79 10.86
CA PRO A 74 3.95 -1.49 10.88
C PRO A 74 3.42 -1.76 9.49
N GLY A 75 2.70 -2.88 9.37
CA GLY A 75 2.09 -3.30 8.12
C GLY A 75 0.59 -3.41 8.24
N HIS A 76 -0.09 -3.21 7.12
CA HIS A 76 -1.54 -3.38 7.03
C HIS A 76 -1.86 -4.09 5.72
N ARG A 77 -2.75 -5.08 5.79
CA ARG A 77 -3.19 -5.82 4.61
C ARG A 77 -4.61 -5.41 4.25
N ILE A 78 -4.83 -5.16 2.97
CA ILE A 78 -6.14 -4.76 2.46
C ILE A 78 -6.62 -5.82 1.48
N ASP A 79 -7.71 -6.53 1.84
CA ASP A 79 -8.36 -7.46 0.94
C ASP A 79 -9.38 -6.67 0.11
N ILE A 80 -9.10 -6.48 -1.18
CA ILE A 80 -9.98 -5.70 -2.05
C ILE A 80 -11.31 -6.40 -2.33
N ASN A 81 -11.42 -7.68 -2.02
CA ASN A 81 -12.67 -8.44 -2.13
C ASN A 81 -13.49 -8.42 -0.84
N GLY A 82 -13.01 -7.77 0.20
CA GLY A 82 -13.77 -7.61 1.44
C GLY A 82 -14.87 -6.56 1.30
N THR A 83 -15.65 -6.39 2.37
CA THR A 83 -16.67 -5.35 2.41
C THR A 83 -15.99 -3.98 2.37
N LEU A 84 -16.31 -3.19 1.37
CA LEU A 84 -15.64 -1.91 1.11
C LEU A 84 -15.64 -0.99 2.33
N ALA A 85 -16.79 -0.82 2.97
CA ALA A 85 -16.90 0.07 4.12
C ALA A 85 -16.04 -0.40 5.29
N ALA A 86 -16.06 -1.70 5.59
CA ALA A 86 -15.27 -2.25 6.69
C ALA A 86 -13.77 -2.17 6.40
N THR A 87 -13.39 -2.49 5.16
CA THR A 87 -11.99 -2.44 4.74
C THR A 87 -11.44 -1.03 4.83
N LYS A 88 -12.21 -0.05 4.36
CA LYS A 88 -11.84 1.36 4.44
C LYS A 88 -11.70 1.81 5.90
N SER A 89 -12.68 1.47 6.73
CA SER A 89 -12.68 1.85 8.14
C SER A 89 -11.47 1.29 8.87
N ASN A 90 -11.15 0.02 8.64
CA ASN A 90 -9.99 -0.63 9.26
C ASN A 90 -8.68 0.04 8.84
N PHE A 91 -8.57 0.40 7.57
CA PHE A 91 -7.39 1.09 7.08
C PHE A 91 -7.24 2.48 7.71
N GLU A 92 -8.34 3.23 7.79
CA GLU A 92 -8.31 4.55 8.41
C GLU A 92 -7.92 4.48 9.89
N MET A 93 -8.42 3.47 10.62
CA MET A 93 -8.05 3.26 12.02
C MET A 93 -6.56 2.94 12.16
N TRP A 94 -6.02 2.14 11.24
CA TRP A 94 -4.60 1.84 11.24
C TRP A 94 -3.77 3.10 11.00
N LEU A 95 -4.21 3.95 10.07
CA LEU A 95 -3.54 5.22 9.78
C LEU A 95 -3.54 6.13 11.01
N GLU A 96 -4.66 6.22 11.71
CA GLU A 96 -4.74 7.05 12.92
C GLU A 96 -3.84 6.53 14.03
N ARG A 97 -3.76 5.21 14.17
CA ARG A 97 -2.95 4.59 15.20
C ARG A 97 -1.46 4.78 14.97
N ASN A 98 -1.03 4.62 13.75
CA ASN A 98 0.40 4.62 13.40
C ASN A 98 0.92 5.95 12.86
N LYS A 99 0.05 6.78 12.33
CA LYS A 99 0.34 8.11 11.78
C LYS A 99 1.56 8.12 10.84
N PRO A 100 1.61 7.22 9.86
CA PRO A 100 2.73 7.18 8.93
C PRO A 100 2.67 8.36 7.96
N SER A 101 3.83 8.88 7.57
CA SER A 101 3.90 9.89 6.52
C SER A 101 4.37 9.31 5.20
N LYS A 102 5.16 8.25 5.24
CA LYS A 102 5.71 7.58 4.06
C LYS A 102 5.29 6.13 4.06
N LEU A 103 4.50 5.74 3.08
CA LEU A 103 3.97 4.38 2.98
C LEU A 103 4.47 3.68 1.73
N LEU A 104 4.84 2.40 1.88
CA LEU A 104 5.12 1.53 0.75
C LEU A 104 3.83 0.80 0.40
N PHE A 105 3.37 0.92 -0.84
CA PHE A 105 2.20 0.18 -1.34
C PHE A 105 2.66 -0.99 -2.19
N LEU A 106 2.20 -2.17 -1.85
CA LEU A 106 2.54 -3.41 -2.56
C LEU A 106 1.28 -4.14 -2.99
N GLY A 107 1.35 -4.79 -4.14
CA GLY A 107 0.26 -5.61 -4.66
C GLY A 107 0.71 -6.41 -5.87
N SER A 108 -0.04 -7.46 -6.20
CA SER A 108 0.29 -8.31 -7.34
C SER A 108 -0.15 -7.69 -8.66
N ASP A 109 0.42 -8.17 -9.76
CA ASP A 109 0.11 -7.69 -11.10
C ASP A 109 -1.36 -7.96 -11.51
N GLU A 110 -2.01 -8.89 -10.85
CA GLU A 110 -3.39 -9.27 -11.16
C GLU A 110 -4.43 -8.30 -10.56
N LEU A 111 -4.05 -7.54 -9.53
CA LEU A 111 -4.99 -6.68 -8.83
C LEU A 111 -5.70 -5.65 -9.70
N PRO A 112 -5.03 -5.00 -10.67
CA PRO A 112 -5.71 -4.01 -11.51
C PRO A 112 -6.84 -4.60 -12.37
N LYS A 113 -6.86 -5.90 -12.58
CA LYS A 113 -7.92 -6.57 -13.31
C LYS A 113 -9.21 -6.69 -12.50
N ASN A 114 -9.13 -6.44 -11.19
CA ASN A 114 -10.28 -6.49 -10.29
C ASN A 114 -10.81 -5.08 -10.08
N GLU A 115 -12.07 -4.84 -10.45
CA GLU A 115 -12.72 -3.54 -10.30
C GLU A 115 -12.71 -3.03 -8.86
N ASN A 116 -12.61 -3.93 -7.90
CA ASN A 116 -12.65 -3.56 -6.49
C ASN A 116 -11.45 -2.71 -6.07
N LEU A 117 -10.31 -2.86 -6.75
CA LEU A 117 -9.15 -2.02 -6.47
C LEU A 117 -9.48 -0.55 -6.74
N GLU A 118 -10.04 -0.26 -7.91
CA GLU A 118 -10.43 1.10 -8.28
C GLU A 118 -11.50 1.66 -7.35
N ARG A 119 -12.48 0.82 -7.01
CA ARG A 119 -13.55 1.22 -6.08
C ARG A 119 -12.99 1.58 -4.72
N PHE A 120 -12.07 0.79 -4.21
CA PHE A 120 -11.44 1.05 -2.92
C PHE A 120 -10.67 2.37 -2.96
N LEU A 121 -9.81 2.53 -3.95
CA LEU A 121 -8.99 3.74 -4.09
C LEU A 121 -9.84 5.00 -4.24
N SER A 122 -10.93 4.92 -5.00
CA SER A 122 -11.83 6.05 -5.21
C SER A 122 -12.53 6.50 -3.93
N ASN A 123 -12.63 5.62 -2.94
CA ASN A 123 -13.30 5.93 -1.68
C ASN A 123 -12.34 6.38 -0.59
N LEU A 124 -11.03 6.39 -0.84
CA LEU A 124 -10.06 6.79 0.17
C LEU A 124 -9.95 8.30 0.34
N MET A 125 -10.32 9.06 -0.66
CA MET A 125 -10.21 10.53 -0.60
C MET A 125 -11.41 11.21 -1.23
#